data_16fe805daa38fb1bb88993a08ef4db24
#
_entry.id   16fe805daa38fb1bb88993a08ef4db24
#
_cell.length_a   1.000
_cell.length_b   1.000
_cell.length_c   1.000
_cell.angle_alpha   90.00
_cell.angle_beta   90.00
_cell.angle_gamma   90.00
#
_symmetry.space_group_name_H-M   'P 1'
#
loop_
_entity.id
_entity.type
_entity.pdbx_description
1 polymer ?
#
loop_
_entity_poly.entity_id
_entity_poly.type
_entity_poly.pdbx_seq_one_letter_code
_entity_poly.pdbx_strand_id
1 'polypeptide(L)'
;MTRSALQRADAAGHGDLASGVSLWRRIADELEQSIARGTFKPGSRLPGEVDIAARFGVNRHTVRRAIAALAQRGLVRAERGSGTYIEQRRIPYPIRPRTRFSEIVGGAGHAVTGRLIAHATEEAEPDVAKRLKLRPGTPLLRLELLRHADRVPVCAATTWLEARRFPGAARVYASTNSITRMLAHFAVGNYARKSTRVTAAIAEAGDAAILRLTRGRPLLVVDSVDVDAAGLPVLATHARFAADRLELVIET
;
A
#
# COMPACT_ATOMS: atom_id res chain seq x y z
N MET A 1 -15.60 15.74 12.23
CA MET A 1 -14.30 16.30 11.80
C MET A 1 -14.26 16.78 10.34
N THR A 2 -15.35 16.71 9.59
CA THR A 2 -15.44 17.04 8.15
C THR A 2 -15.71 18.52 7.83
N ARG A 3 -16.20 19.31 8.79
CA ARG A 3 -16.45 20.76 8.59
C ARG A 3 -15.19 21.63 8.56
N SER A 4 -14.13 21.25 9.26
CA SER A 4 -12.91 22.07 9.39
C SER A 4 -12.02 22.08 8.14
N ALA A 5 -12.09 21.05 7.27
CA ALA A 5 -11.31 21.01 6.03
C ALA A 5 -11.90 21.93 4.94
N LEU A 6 -13.21 22.19 5.00
CA LEU A 6 -13.90 23.07 4.06
C LEU A 6 -13.67 24.56 4.35
N GLN A 7 -13.46 24.96 5.62
CA GLN A 7 -13.27 26.35 6.01
C GLN A 7 -11.92 26.97 5.70
N ARG A 8 -10.88 26.16 5.42
CA ARG A 8 -9.54 26.68 5.09
C ARG A 8 -9.31 27.02 3.62
N ALA A 9 -10.29 26.80 2.76
CA ALA A 9 -10.22 27.12 1.33
C ALA A 9 -10.91 28.45 0.95
N ASP A 10 -11.48 29.18 1.90
CA ASP A 10 -12.35 30.34 1.66
C ASP A 10 -11.64 31.67 1.37
N ALA A 11 -10.33 31.71 1.11
CA ALA A 11 -9.58 32.94 0.91
C ALA A 11 -9.14 33.21 -0.54
N ALA A 12 -9.83 32.68 -1.55
CA ALA A 12 -9.49 33.04 -2.93
C ALA A 12 -10.71 33.08 -3.86
N GLY A 13 -11.25 34.28 -4.12
CA GLY A 13 -11.75 34.64 -5.44
C GLY A 13 -13.23 34.45 -5.74
N HIS A 14 -14.05 35.42 -5.36
CA HIS A 14 -15.25 35.81 -6.14
C HIS A 14 -14.76 36.69 -7.30
N GLY A 15 -14.73 36.14 -8.49
CA GLY A 15 -14.33 36.87 -9.69
C GLY A 15 -14.52 36.08 -10.98
N ASP A 16 -15.44 36.57 -11.78
CA ASP A 16 -15.48 36.50 -13.23
C ASP A 16 -16.34 35.43 -13.91
N LEU A 17 -17.48 35.88 -14.40
CA LEU A 17 -18.44 35.20 -15.29
C LEU A 17 -18.06 35.32 -16.79
N ALA A 18 -16.78 35.27 -17.14
CA ALA A 18 -16.30 35.49 -18.51
C ALA A 18 -15.33 34.42 -18.99
N SER A 19 -15.71 33.15 -18.98
CA SER A 19 -15.06 32.15 -19.84
C SER A 19 -16.08 31.03 -20.14
N GLY A 20 -16.23 30.66 -21.42
CA GLY A 20 -17.16 29.67 -21.95
C GLY A 20 -16.95 28.23 -21.47
N VAL A 21 -16.34 28.04 -20.30
CA VAL A 21 -16.15 26.75 -19.63
C VAL A 21 -17.42 26.45 -18.83
N SER A 22 -18.04 25.32 -19.11
CA SER A 22 -19.27 24.91 -18.41
C SER A 22 -19.02 24.76 -16.90
N LEU A 23 -19.98 25.22 -16.09
CA LEU A 23 -19.89 25.29 -14.62
C LEU A 23 -19.48 23.95 -13.96
N TRP A 24 -19.97 22.82 -14.49
CA TRP A 24 -19.58 21.51 -14.01
C TRP A 24 -18.07 21.20 -14.25
N ARG A 25 -17.47 21.73 -15.33
CA ARG A 25 -16.02 21.58 -15.59
C ARG A 25 -15.21 22.35 -14.56
N ARG A 26 -15.57 23.58 -14.27
CA ARG A 26 -14.89 24.39 -13.22
C ARG A 26 -14.91 23.67 -11.87
N ILE A 27 -16.07 23.09 -11.49
CA ILE A 27 -16.20 22.31 -10.25
C ILE A 27 -15.30 21.06 -10.30
N ALA A 28 -15.30 20.32 -11.43
CA ALA A 28 -14.44 19.15 -11.59
C ALA A 28 -12.96 19.51 -11.46
N ASP A 29 -12.52 20.57 -12.13
CA ASP A 29 -11.12 21.01 -12.12
C ASP A 29 -10.69 21.51 -10.74
N GLU A 30 -11.54 22.21 -9.99
CA GLU A 30 -11.25 22.67 -8.63
C GLU A 30 -11.18 21.50 -7.63
N LEU A 31 -12.08 20.52 -7.75
CA LEU A 31 -12.02 19.30 -6.96
C LEU A 31 -10.78 18.48 -7.30
N GLU A 32 -10.41 18.35 -8.57
CA GLU A 32 -9.19 17.68 -9.03
C GLU A 32 -7.93 18.34 -8.46
N GLN A 33 -7.85 19.67 -8.51
CA GLN A 33 -6.75 20.43 -7.88
C GLN A 33 -6.69 20.23 -6.37
N SER A 34 -7.84 20.14 -5.71
CA SER A 34 -7.93 19.91 -4.26
C SER A 34 -7.47 18.48 -3.90
N ILE A 35 -7.77 17.50 -4.75
CA ILE A 35 -7.26 16.13 -4.65
C ILE A 35 -5.74 16.12 -4.86
N ALA A 36 -5.25 16.76 -5.92
CA ALA A 36 -3.82 16.84 -6.24
C ALA A 36 -2.99 17.52 -5.13
N ARG A 37 -3.55 18.57 -4.51
CA ARG A 37 -2.93 19.26 -3.35
C ARG A 37 -3.02 18.49 -2.03
N GLY A 38 -3.68 17.30 -2.01
CA GLY A 38 -3.83 16.49 -0.81
C GLY A 38 -4.86 17.00 0.20
N THR A 39 -5.71 17.98 -0.18
CA THR A 39 -6.83 18.44 0.66
C THR A 39 -7.78 17.30 0.98
N PHE A 40 -8.01 16.43 0.01
CA PHE A 40 -8.71 15.15 0.17
C PHE A 40 -7.71 14.01 0.11
N LYS A 41 -7.68 13.20 1.17
CA LYS A 41 -6.77 12.05 1.23
C LYS A 41 -7.26 10.93 0.32
N PRO A 42 -6.37 10.18 -0.37
CA PRO A 42 -6.75 8.98 -1.08
C PRO A 42 -7.55 8.02 -0.20
N GLY A 43 -8.62 7.45 -0.74
CA GLY A 43 -9.55 6.59 -0.01
C GLY A 43 -10.53 7.32 0.94
N SER A 44 -10.41 8.65 1.13
CA SER A 44 -11.37 9.39 1.94
C SER A 44 -12.65 9.69 1.16
N ARG A 45 -13.75 9.90 1.90
CA ARG A 45 -15.03 10.27 1.31
C ARG A 45 -14.99 11.71 0.86
N LEU A 46 -15.43 11.98 -0.36
CA LEU A 46 -15.70 13.33 -0.85
C LEU A 46 -16.93 13.90 -0.11
N PRO A 47 -16.99 15.22 0.13
CA PRO A 47 -18.22 15.84 0.65
C PRO A 47 -19.44 15.47 -0.17
N GLY A 48 -20.59 15.44 0.46
CA GLY A 48 -21.86 15.09 -0.19
C GLY A 48 -22.20 16.02 -1.35
N GLU A 49 -22.95 15.51 -2.35
CA GLU A 49 -23.41 16.32 -3.49
C GLU A 49 -24.12 17.62 -3.04
N VAL A 50 -24.85 17.55 -1.91
CA VAL A 50 -25.57 18.70 -1.34
C VAL A 50 -24.58 19.74 -0.81
N ASP A 51 -23.56 19.30 -0.09
CA ASP A 51 -22.56 20.19 0.51
C ASP A 51 -21.72 20.87 -0.59
N ILE A 52 -21.35 20.09 -1.64
CA ILE A 52 -20.65 20.64 -2.80
C ILE A 52 -21.54 21.63 -3.56
N ALA A 53 -22.83 21.31 -3.77
CA ALA A 53 -23.77 22.17 -4.45
C ALA A 53 -23.96 23.52 -3.70
N ALA A 54 -24.08 23.46 -2.38
CA ALA A 54 -24.15 24.64 -1.54
C ALA A 54 -22.88 25.51 -1.61
N ARG A 55 -21.69 24.87 -1.56
CA ARG A 55 -20.40 25.57 -1.66
C ARG A 55 -20.23 26.35 -2.96
N PHE A 56 -20.65 25.73 -4.08
CA PHE A 56 -20.48 26.33 -5.42
C PHE A 56 -21.70 27.13 -5.90
N GLY A 57 -22.77 27.22 -5.12
CA GLY A 57 -23.99 27.92 -5.51
C GLY A 57 -24.69 27.33 -6.73
N VAL A 58 -24.66 25.99 -6.90
CA VAL A 58 -25.17 25.28 -8.07
C VAL A 58 -26.20 24.23 -7.67
N ASN A 59 -26.92 23.69 -8.67
CA ASN A 59 -27.82 22.56 -8.44
C ASN A 59 -27.06 21.23 -8.36
N ARG A 60 -27.67 20.21 -7.75
CA ARG A 60 -27.08 18.86 -7.58
C ARG A 60 -26.74 18.16 -8.89
N HIS A 61 -27.49 18.44 -9.97
CA HIS A 61 -27.22 17.84 -11.29
C HIS A 61 -25.87 18.30 -11.87
N THR A 62 -25.50 19.57 -11.66
CA THR A 62 -24.21 20.13 -12.05
C THR A 62 -23.08 19.45 -11.28
N VAL A 63 -23.25 19.23 -9.97
CA VAL A 63 -22.29 18.50 -9.14
C VAL A 63 -22.14 17.04 -9.58
N ARG A 64 -23.25 16.34 -9.83
CA ARG A 64 -23.21 14.96 -10.36
C ARG A 64 -22.43 14.85 -11.64
N ARG A 65 -22.61 15.80 -12.56
CA ARG A 65 -21.86 15.83 -13.81
C ARG A 65 -20.37 16.05 -13.57
N ALA A 66 -20.01 16.91 -12.63
CA ALA A 66 -18.61 17.10 -12.23
C ALA A 66 -18.01 15.82 -11.61
N ILE A 67 -18.72 15.17 -10.69
CA ILE A 67 -18.31 13.91 -10.06
C ILE A 67 -18.19 12.79 -11.10
N ALA A 68 -19.13 12.70 -12.04
CA ALA A 68 -19.05 11.71 -13.13
C ALA A 68 -17.81 11.93 -14.01
N ALA A 69 -17.44 13.17 -14.31
CA ALA A 69 -16.24 13.49 -15.05
C ALA A 69 -14.96 13.11 -14.28
N LEU A 70 -14.93 13.34 -12.95
CA LEU A 70 -13.83 12.89 -12.09
C LEU A 70 -13.75 11.35 -12.03
N ALA A 71 -14.89 10.67 -12.00
CA ALA A 71 -14.94 9.19 -12.04
C ALA A 71 -14.43 8.63 -13.38
N GLN A 72 -14.77 9.25 -14.51
CA GLN A 72 -14.23 8.89 -15.83
C GLN A 72 -12.71 9.09 -15.90
N ARG A 73 -12.15 10.07 -15.18
CA ARG A 73 -10.71 10.30 -15.06
C ARG A 73 -10.05 9.36 -14.03
N GLY A 74 -10.82 8.50 -13.34
CA GLY A 74 -10.32 7.60 -12.30
C GLY A 74 -9.85 8.31 -11.02
N LEU A 75 -10.36 9.51 -10.74
CA LEU A 75 -10.00 10.30 -9.56
C LEU A 75 -10.91 10.04 -8.37
N VAL A 76 -12.13 9.59 -8.63
CA VAL A 76 -13.11 9.24 -7.61
C VAL A 76 -13.90 7.99 -8.04
N ARG A 77 -14.45 7.26 -7.07
CA ARG A 77 -15.38 6.15 -7.27
C ARG A 77 -16.65 6.37 -6.45
N ALA A 78 -17.78 6.07 -7.05
CA ALA A 78 -19.08 6.09 -6.35
C ALA A 78 -19.34 4.73 -5.71
N GLU A 79 -19.66 4.70 -4.43
CA GLU A 79 -20.16 3.51 -3.72
C GLU A 79 -21.65 3.68 -3.44
N ARG A 80 -22.46 2.75 -3.98
CA ARG A 80 -23.92 2.82 -3.87
C ARG A 80 -24.36 2.86 -2.41
N GLY A 81 -25.10 3.88 -2.00
CA GLY A 81 -25.56 4.08 -0.63
C GLY A 81 -24.49 4.61 0.35
N SER A 82 -23.22 4.60 0.00
CA SER A 82 -22.10 5.02 0.86
C SER A 82 -21.52 6.39 0.51
N GLY A 83 -21.61 6.79 -0.75
CA GLY A 83 -21.14 8.10 -1.24
C GLY A 83 -20.05 8.01 -2.30
N THR A 84 -19.34 9.13 -2.52
CA THR A 84 -18.23 9.22 -3.46
C THR A 84 -16.91 9.26 -2.68
N TYR A 85 -15.95 8.45 -3.10
CA TYR A 85 -14.62 8.34 -2.47
C TYR A 85 -13.54 8.75 -3.44
N ILE A 86 -12.49 9.38 -2.93
CA ILE A 86 -11.27 9.66 -3.71
C ILE A 86 -10.64 8.35 -4.11
N GLU A 87 -10.40 8.18 -5.42
CA GLU A 87 -9.74 6.97 -5.91
C GLU A 87 -8.30 6.92 -5.39
N GLN A 88 -7.93 5.79 -4.87
CA GLN A 88 -6.56 5.51 -4.49
C GLN A 88 -5.94 4.72 -5.63
N ARG A 89 -5.07 5.36 -6.43
CA ARG A 89 -4.29 4.61 -7.41
C ARG A 89 -3.50 3.55 -6.67
N ARG A 90 -3.73 2.30 -7.03
CA ARG A 90 -2.96 1.19 -6.49
C ARG A 90 -1.53 1.32 -6.96
N ILE A 91 -0.60 1.01 -6.08
CA ILE A 91 0.82 0.97 -6.42
C ILE A 91 1.05 -0.30 -7.23
N PRO A 92 1.47 -0.22 -8.51
CA PRO A 92 1.79 -1.41 -9.27
C PRO A 92 3.02 -2.10 -8.67
N TYR A 93 2.88 -3.39 -8.38
CA TYR A 93 3.93 -4.20 -7.76
C TYR A 93 4.24 -5.39 -8.67
N PRO A 94 5.19 -5.23 -9.62
CA PRO A 94 5.57 -6.28 -10.54
C PRO A 94 6.26 -7.45 -9.81
N ILE A 95 5.80 -8.66 -10.10
CA ILE A 95 6.40 -9.90 -9.63
C ILE A 95 7.46 -10.33 -10.65
N ARG A 96 8.73 -10.19 -10.26
CA ARG A 96 9.90 -10.49 -11.10
C ARG A 96 10.93 -11.28 -10.28
N PRO A 97 11.95 -11.91 -10.91
CA PRO A 97 13.02 -12.56 -10.16
C PRO A 97 13.74 -11.65 -9.14
N ARG A 98 13.81 -10.36 -9.42
CA ARG A 98 14.34 -9.34 -8.48
C ARG A 98 13.22 -8.43 -7.96
N THR A 99 12.19 -9.02 -7.35
CA THR A 99 11.09 -8.27 -6.73
C THR A 99 11.53 -7.76 -5.36
N ARG A 100 11.84 -6.47 -5.27
CA ARG A 100 12.27 -5.80 -4.04
C ARG A 100 11.34 -4.65 -3.70
N PHE A 101 10.67 -4.74 -2.58
CA PHE A 101 9.64 -3.78 -2.17
C PHE A 101 10.13 -2.31 -2.23
N SER A 102 11.30 -2.03 -1.68
CA SER A 102 11.84 -0.67 -1.64
C SER A 102 12.18 -0.12 -3.03
N GLU A 103 12.66 -0.95 -3.94
CA GLU A 103 13.01 -0.54 -5.30
C GLU A 103 11.74 -0.29 -6.13
N ILE A 104 10.74 -1.17 -6.02
CA ILE A 104 9.49 -1.09 -6.78
C ILE A 104 8.67 0.10 -6.33
N VAL A 105 8.36 0.19 -5.04
CA VAL A 105 7.51 1.25 -4.49
C VAL A 105 8.21 2.61 -4.55
N GLY A 106 9.53 2.65 -4.32
CA GLY A 106 10.35 3.84 -4.50
C GLY A 106 10.43 4.29 -5.96
N GLY A 107 10.58 3.35 -6.90
CA GLY A 107 10.57 3.63 -8.33
C GLY A 107 9.21 4.11 -8.85
N ALA A 108 8.11 3.79 -8.16
CA ALA A 108 6.79 4.35 -8.42
C ALA A 108 6.57 5.76 -7.82
N GLY A 109 7.62 6.39 -7.26
CA GLY A 109 7.59 7.75 -6.74
C GLY A 109 7.13 7.90 -5.29
N HIS A 110 7.01 6.79 -4.54
CA HIS A 110 6.57 6.82 -3.14
C HIS A 110 7.74 6.80 -2.16
N ALA A 111 7.63 7.54 -1.06
CA ALA A 111 8.56 7.44 0.07
C ALA A 111 8.36 6.10 0.79
N VAL A 112 9.39 5.25 0.77
CA VAL A 112 9.33 3.89 1.31
C VAL A 112 9.94 3.84 2.70
N THR A 113 9.22 3.25 3.66
CA THR A 113 9.78 2.93 4.97
C THR A 113 9.39 1.51 5.39
N GLY A 114 10.33 0.82 6.04
CA GLY A 114 10.10 -0.46 6.70
C GLY A 114 10.23 -0.30 8.21
N ARG A 115 9.43 -1.04 8.97
CA ARG A 115 9.53 -1.09 10.44
C ARG A 115 9.51 -2.53 10.91
N LEU A 116 10.45 -2.88 11.78
CA LEU A 116 10.39 -4.12 12.54
C LEU A 116 9.34 -3.95 13.65
N ILE A 117 8.32 -4.79 13.65
CA ILE A 117 7.25 -4.80 14.66
C ILE A 117 7.63 -5.69 15.83
N ALA A 118 8.09 -6.90 15.51
CA ALA A 118 8.52 -7.90 16.46
C ALA A 118 9.53 -8.85 15.81
N HIS A 119 10.28 -9.58 16.60
CA HIS A 119 11.09 -10.69 16.16
C HIS A 119 11.16 -11.76 17.26
N ALA A 120 11.38 -13.00 16.84
CA ALA A 120 11.60 -14.12 17.73
C ALA A 120 12.54 -15.14 17.09
N THR A 121 13.23 -15.91 17.90
CA THR A 121 13.84 -17.17 17.45
C THR A 121 12.90 -18.31 17.83
N GLU A 122 12.54 -19.13 16.84
CA GLU A 122 11.58 -20.21 17.00
C GLU A 122 12.05 -21.44 16.21
N GLU A 123 11.50 -22.60 16.52
CA GLU A 123 11.76 -23.82 15.75
C GLU A 123 11.00 -23.80 14.43
N ALA A 124 11.64 -24.28 13.37
CA ALA A 124 11.04 -24.35 12.04
C ALA A 124 9.85 -25.31 12.03
N GLU A 125 8.66 -24.79 11.81
CA GLU A 125 7.50 -25.59 11.49
C GLU A 125 7.69 -26.32 10.17
N PRO A 126 7.05 -27.50 9.96
CA PRO A 126 7.26 -28.36 8.79
C PRO A 126 7.15 -27.62 7.45
N ASP A 127 6.16 -26.74 7.30
CA ASP A 127 5.92 -25.99 6.07
C ASP A 127 7.03 -24.96 5.79
N VAL A 128 7.44 -24.21 6.81
CA VAL A 128 8.51 -23.21 6.68
C VAL A 128 9.86 -23.91 6.46
N ALA A 129 10.12 -25.01 7.19
CA ALA A 129 11.31 -25.84 7.01
C ALA A 129 11.41 -26.36 5.57
N LYS A 130 10.32 -26.90 5.01
CA LYS A 130 10.25 -27.35 3.63
C LYS A 130 10.56 -26.23 2.63
N ARG A 131 9.99 -25.04 2.83
CA ARG A 131 10.22 -23.86 1.98
C ARG A 131 11.68 -23.43 2.00
N LEU A 132 12.33 -23.48 3.16
CA LEU A 132 13.74 -23.12 3.35
C LEU A 132 14.71 -24.27 3.09
N LYS A 133 14.21 -25.48 2.76
CA LYS A 133 14.99 -26.71 2.61
C LYS A 133 15.79 -27.06 3.87
N LEU A 134 15.22 -26.81 5.03
CA LEU A 134 15.79 -27.13 6.34
C LEU A 134 15.06 -28.34 6.96
N ARG A 135 15.62 -28.87 8.03
CA ARG A 135 14.95 -29.89 8.85
C ARG A 135 13.91 -29.20 9.76
N PRO A 136 12.74 -29.81 10.00
CA PRO A 136 11.83 -29.37 11.06
C PRO A 136 12.59 -29.22 12.38
N GLY A 137 12.23 -28.23 13.19
CA GLY A 137 12.94 -27.92 14.44
C GLY A 137 14.24 -27.11 14.28
N THR A 138 14.71 -26.84 13.04
CA THR A 138 15.87 -25.95 12.85
C THR A 138 15.55 -24.54 13.40
N PRO A 139 16.44 -23.93 14.20
CA PRO A 139 16.22 -22.58 14.71
C PRO A 139 16.10 -21.55 13.60
N LEU A 140 14.97 -20.84 13.55
CA LEU A 140 14.67 -19.75 12.63
C LEU A 140 14.59 -18.41 13.37
N LEU A 141 15.09 -17.38 12.74
CA LEU A 141 14.73 -16.01 13.08
C LEU A 141 13.46 -15.63 12.32
N ARG A 142 12.38 -15.32 13.06
CA ARG A 142 11.15 -14.76 12.54
C ARG A 142 11.17 -13.25 12.71
N LEU A 143 10.88 -12.51 11.65
CA LEU A 143 10.75 -11.05 11.63
C LEU A 143 9.33 -10.66 11.24
N GLU A 144 8.65 -9.87 12.06
CA GLU A 144 7.36 -9.23 11.73
C GLU A 144 7.62 -7.81 11.23
N LEU A 145 7.28 -7.56 9.98
CA LEU A 145 7.63 -6.34 9.27
C LEU A 145 6.38 -5.59 8.84
N LEU A 146 6.40 -4.27 8.99
CA LEU A 146 5.39 -3.39 8.42
C LEU A 146 6.03 -2.44 7.41
N ARG A 147 5.48 -2.39 6.20
CA ARG A 147 6.01 -1.59 5.10
C ARG A 147 5.01 -0.50 4.71
N HIS A 148 5.51 0.70 4.52
CA HIS A 148 4.72 1.87 4.20
C HIS A 148 5.14 2.45 2.85
N ALA A 149 4.16 3.04 2.17
CA ALA A 149 4.34 3.99 1.07
C ALA A 149 3.72 5.32 1.53
N ASP A 150 4.47 6.42 1.49
CA ASP A 150 4.03 7.75 1.95
C ASP A 150 3.38 7.75 3.35
N ARG A 151 3.99 7.02 4.30
CA ARG A 151 3.50 6.82 5.68
C ARG A 151 2.20 6.01 5.78
N VAL A 152 1.65 5.53 4.68
CA VAL A 152 0.47 4.64 4.66
C VAL A 152 0.96 3.20 4.72
N PRO A 153 0.48 2.36 5.66
CA PRO A 153 0.86 0.96 5.71
C PRO A 153 0.27 0.23 4.50
N VAL A 154 1.10 -0.46 3.73
CA VAL A 154 0.68 -1.17 2.51
C VAL A 154 0.89 -2.67 2.57
N CYS A 155 1.83 -3.13 3.45
CA CYS A 155 2.14 -4.54 3.57
C CYS A 155 2.58 -4.89 4.99
N ALA A 156 1.98 -5.91 5.58
CA ALA A 156 2.47 -6.62 6.75
C ALA A 156 3.10 -7.95 6.29
N ALA A 157 4.31 -8.26 6.76
CA ALA A 157 5.00 -9.44 6.31
C ALA A 157 5.68 -10.17 7.48
N THR A 158 5.53 -11.48 7.50
CA THR A 158 6.30 -12.38 8.35
C THR A 158 7.40 -12.98 7.48
N THR A 159 8.66 -12.86 7.91
CA THR A 159 9.81 -13.37 7.17
C THR A 159 10.65 -14.27 8.07
N TRP A 160 11.00 -15.45 7.58
CA TRP A 160 11.83 -16.43 8.27
C TRP A 160 13.18 -16.61 7.58
N LEU A 161 14.23 -16.67 8.40
CA LEU A 161 15.61 -16.94 7.99
C LEU A 161 16.22 -17.95 8.96
N GLU A 162 17.18 -18.75 8.50
CA GLU A 162 17.94 -19.63 9.39
C GLU A 162 18.76 -18.79 10.40
N ALA A 163 18.50 -18.96 11.69
CA ALA A 163 19.10 -18.13 12.74
C ALA A 163 20.63 -18.19 12.78
N ARG A 164 21.20 -19.39 12.53
CA ARG A 164 22.65 -19.61 12.53
C ARG A 164 23.36 -18.93 11.36
N ARG A 165 22.72 -18.88 10.19
CA ARG A 165 23.27 -18.24 8.99
C ARG A 165 23.25 -16.72 9.08
N PHE A 166 22.29 -16.15 9.83
CA PHE A 166 22.08 -14.71 9.92
C PHE A 166 22.07 -14.21 11.37
N PRO A 167 23.20 -14.35 12.12
CA PRO A 167 23.26 -13.96 13.53
C PRO A 167 23.07 -12.45 13.69
N GLY A 168 22.13 -12.05 14.55
CA GLY A 168 21.83 -10.64 14.78
C GLY A 168 21.09 -9.91 13.66
N ALA A 169 20.52 -10.61 12.68
CA ALA A 169 19.83 -9.99 11.53
C ALA A 169 18.66 -9.09 11.94
N ALA A 170 17.96 -9.35 13.04
CA ALA A 170 16.92 -8.46 13.55
C ALA A 170 17.47 -7.06 13.88
N ARG A 171 18.65 -6.95 14.49
CA ARG A 171 19.32 -5.68 14.79
C ARG A 171 19.73 -4.96 13.52
N VAL A 172 20.31 -5.70 12.55
CA VAL A 172 20.70 -5.14 11.25
C VAL A 172 19.46 -4.65 10.48
N TYR A 173 18.34 -5.40 10.51
CA TYR A 173 17.10 -4.94 9.90
C TYR A 173 16.58 -3.68 10.58
N ALA A 174 16.56 -3.63 11.91
CA ALA A 174 16.07 -2.47 12.65
C ALA A 174 16.85 -1.18 12.34
N SER A 175 18.16 -1.29 12.06
CA SER A 175 18.99 -0.13 11.68
C SER A 175 18.85 0.27 10.21
N THR A 176 18.57 -0.70 9.31
CA THR A 176 18.54 -0.44 7.86
C THR A 176 17.13 -0.29 7.30
N ASN A 177 16.12 -0.82 8.00
CA ASN A 177 14.71 -0.92 7.58
C ASN A 177 14.53 -1.57 6.17
N SER A 178 15.46 -2.44 5.78
CA SER A 178 15.49 -3.04 4.45
C SER A 178 16.04 -4.47 4.49
N ILE A 179 15.26 -5.42 3.99
CA ILE A 179 15.70 -6.82 3.80
C ILE A 179 16.93 -6.86 2.89
N THR A 180 16.95 -6.09 1.79
CA THR A 180 18.08 -6.07 0.86
C THR A 180 19.37 -5.61 1.54
N ARG A 181 19.33 -4.53 2.33
CA ARG A 181 20.50 -4.04 3.08
C ARG A 181 20.89 -5.00 4.18
N MET A 182 19.92 -5.60 4.87
CA MET A 182 20.17 -6.63 5.87
C MET A 182 20.91 -7.83 5.26
N LEU A 183 20.43 -8.39 4.16
CA LEU A 183 21.09 -9.52 3.49
C LEU A 183 22.46 -9.15 2.93
N ALA A 184 22.64 -7.94 2.41
CA ALA A 184 23.95 -7.45 1.95
C ALA A 184 24.98 -7.40 3.08
N HIS A 185 24.60 -7.08 4.32
CA HIS A 185 25.45 -7.15 5.51
C HIS A 185 26.02 -8.55 5.73
N PHE A 186 25.30 -9.60 5.36
CA PHE A 186 25.74 -10.99 5.45
C PHE A 186 26.32 -11.52 4.13
N ALA A 187 26.79 -10.66 3.24
CA ALA A 187 27.32 -10.98 1.93
C ALA A 187 26.33 -11.68 0.97
N VAL A 188 25.01 -11.55 1.23
CA VAL A 188 23.92 -12.08 0.39
C VAL A 188 23.24 -10.91 -0.36
N GLY A 189 24.02 -10.12 -1.08
CA GLY A 189 23.49 -8.98 -1.88
C GLY A 189 22.82 -9.42 -3.18
N ASN A 190 23.24 -10.52 -3.76
CA ASN A 190 22.67 -11.07 -5.00
C ASN A 190 21.73 -12.23 -4.69
N TYR A 191 20.49 -11.92 -4.34
CA TYR A 191 19.43 -12.90 -4.12
C TYR A 191 18.27 -12.68 -5.10
N ALA A 192 17.55 -13.74 -5.40
CA ALA A 192 16.45 -13.71 -6.36
C ALA A 192 15.25 -14.50 -5.86
N ARG A 193 14.07 -14.10 -6.32
CA ARG A 193 12.81 -14.79 -6.08
C ARG A 193 12.80 -16.14 -6.79
N LYS A 194 12.71 -17.22 -6.03
CA LYS A 194 12.63 -18.59 -6.54
C LYS A 194 11.20 -19.00 -6.84
N SER A 195 10.28 -18.62 -5.94
CA SER A 195 8.87 -18.96 -6.09
C SER A 195 7.99 -17.89 -5.48
N THR A 196 6.81 -17.73 -6.06
CA THR A 196 5.74 -16.88 -5.57
C THR A 196 4.42 -17.62 -5.68
N ARG A 197 3.66 -17.66 -4.60
CA ARG A 197 2.26 -18.09 -4.57
C ARG A 197 1.42 -16.91 -4.17
N VAL A 198 0.38 -16.63 -4.91
CA VAL A 198 -0.56 -15.56 -4.62
C VAL A 198 -1.91 -16.17 -4.28
N THR A 199 -2.48 -15.72 -3.17
CA THR A 199 -3.84 -16.05 -2.74
C THR A 199 -4.54 -14.77 -2.29
N ALA A 200 -5.83 -14.87 -1.95
CA ALA A 200 -6.60 -13.78 -1.39
C ALA A 200 -7.13 -14.17 -0.01
N ALA A 201 -7.24 -13.18 0.86
CA ALA A 201 -7.86 -13.31 2.18
C ALA A 201 -8.68 -12.06 2.50
N ILE A 202 -9.41 -12.11 3.59
CA ILE A 202 -10.05 -10.93 4.19
C ILE A 202 -9.28 -10.51 5.45
N ALA A 203 -9.17 -9.21 5.68
CA ALA A 203 -8.49 -8.66 6.84
C ALA A 203 -9.26 -9.01 8.12
N GLU A 204 -8.66 -9.81 8.96
CA GLU A 204 -9.12 -10.06 10.33
C GLU A 204 -8.69 -8.93 11.27
N ALA A 205 -9.04 -9.02 12.56
CA ALA A 205 -8.78 -7.95 13.52
C ALA A 205 -7.30 -7.54 13.59
N GLY A 206 -6.37 -8.50 13.57
CA GLY A 206 -4.92 -8.25 13.63
C GLY A 206 -4.41 -7.50 12.39
N ASP A 207 -4.73 -8.00 11.20
CA ASP A 207 -4.32 -7.37 9.94
C ASP A 207 -4.97 -6.00 9.76
N ALA A 208 -6.26 -5.88 10.13
CA ALA A 208 -6.99 -4.63 10.06
C ALA A 208 -6.34 -3.55 10.95
N ALA A 209 -5.93 -3.90 12.16
CA ALA A 209 -5.25 -2.99 13.07
C ALA A 209 -3.87 -2.57 12.55
N ILE A 210 -3.03 -3.53 12.13
CA ILE A 210 -1.66 -3.26 11.65
C ILE A 210 -1.66 -2.47 10.35
N LEU A 211 -2.51 -2.85 9.38
CA LEU A 211 -2.61 -2.20 8.08
C LEU A 211 -3.53 -0.97 8.09
N ARG A 212 -4.17 -0.65 9.22
CA ARG A 212 -5.13 0.44 9.33
C ARG A 212 -6.25 0.32 8.29
N LEU A 213 -6.84 -0.87 8.22
CA LEU A 213 -7.98 -1.21 7.39
C LEU A 213 -9.24 -1.38 8.23
N THR A 214 -10.39 -1.34 7.60
CA THR A 214 -11.62 -1.86 8.18
C THR A 214 -11.59 -3.40 8.11
N ARG A 215 -12.11 -4.09 9.11
CA ARG A 215 -12.27 -5.57 9.06
C ARG A 215 -13.07 -5.99 7.83
N GLY A 216 -12.73 -7.13 7.27
CA GLY A 216 -13.37 -7.64 6.06
C GLY A 216 -12.85 -7.03 4.75
N ARG A 217 -11.89 -6.11 4.78
CA ARG A 217 -11.26 -5.60 3.55
C ARG A 217 -10.40 -6.70 2.90
N PRO A 218 -10.36 -6.76 1.55
CA PRO A 218 -9.56 -7.77 0.86
C PRO A 218 -8.07 -7.54 1.03
N LEU A 219 -7.34 -8.65 1.17
CA LEU A 219 -5.89 -8.71 1.18
C LEU A 219 -5.40 -9.57 0.01
N LEU A 220 -4.30 -9.17 -0.61
CA LEU A 220 -3.48 -10.04 -1.45
C LEU A 220 -2.42 -10.69 -0.56
N VAL A 221 -2.41 -12.00 -0.53
CA VAL A 221 -1.46 -12.78 0.27
C VAL A 221 -0.42 -13.37 -0.67
N VAL A 222 0.85 -13.10 -0.38
CA VAL A 222 1.98 -13.53 -1.21
C VAL A 222 2.95 -14.35 -0.36
N ASP A 223 2.99 -15.64 -0.63
CA ASP A 223 4.00 -16.55 -0.10
C ASP A 223 5.16 -16.66 -1.07
N SER A 224 6.36 -16.44 -0.58
CA SER A 224 7.54 -16.45 -1.46
C SER A 224 8.77 -17.06 -0.79
N VAL A 225 9.67 -17.55 -1.63
CA VAL A 225 10.99 -18.00 -1.24
C VAL A 225 12.02 -17.27 -2.10
N ASP A 226 13.00 -16.68 -1.46
CA ASP A 226 14.14 -16.08 -2.13
C ASP A 226 15.40 -16.95 -1.91
N VAL A 227 16.25 -17.03 -2.94
CA VAL A 227 17.47 -17.83 -2.95
C VAL A 227 18.69 -16.95 -3.23
N ASP A 228 19.86 -17.38 -2.74
CA ASP A 228 21.13 -16.76 -3.08
C ASP A 228 21.62 -17.17 -4.49
N ALA A 229 22.81 -16.70 -4.86
CA ALA A 229 23.43 -17.00 -6.15
C ALA A 229 23.70 -18.51 -6.38
N ALA A 230 23.83 -19.30 -5.32
CA ALA A 230 23.99 -20.74 -5.38
C ALA A 230 22.64 -21.50 -5.44
N GLY A 231 21.51 -20.77 -5.42
CA GLY A 231 20.17 -21.36 -5.43
C GLY A 231 19.71 -21.90 -4.07
N LEU A 232 20.44 -21.60 -3.00
CA LEU A 232 20.06 -21.98 -1.64
C LEU A 232 19.05 -20.99 -1.08
N PRO A 233 17.97 -21.46 -0.42
CA PRO A 233 17.00 -20.57 0.22
C PRO A 233 17.66 -19.69 1.27
N VAL A 234 17.35 -18.41 1.25
CA VAL A 234 17.84 -17.43 2.23
C VAL A 234 16.72 -16.89 3.11
N LEU A 235 15.53 -16.75 2.55
CA LEU A 235 14.35 -16.36 3.33
C LEU A 235 13.05 -16.91 2.71
N ALA A 236 12.10 -17.19 3.58
CA ALA A 236 10.70 -17.43 3.24
C ALA A 236 9.87 -16.27 3.78
N THR A 237 8.92 -15.78 2.99
CA THR A 237 8.08 -14.66 3.40
C THR A 237 6.61 -15.00 3.18
N HIS A 238 5.79 -14.59 4.14
CA HIS A 238 4.33 -14.53 4.06
C HIS A 238 3.94 -13.05 4.15
N ALA A 239 3.56 -12.45 3.04
CA ALA A 239 3.24 -11.02 2.95
C ALA A 239 1.74 -10.82 2.70
N ARG A 240 1.14 -9.92 3.44
CA ARG A 240 -0.27 -9.51 3.35
C ARG A 240 -0.32 -8.05 2.91
N PHE A 241 -0.77 -7.83 1.68
CA PHE A 241 -0.89 -6.50 1.08
C PHE A 241 -2.34 -6.01 1.15
N ALA A 242 -2.51 -4.74 1.47
CA ALA A 242 -3.80 -4.07 1.35
C ALA A 242 -4.20 -3.97 -0.13
N ALA A 243 -5.19 -4.75 -0.57
CA ALA A 243 -5.57 -4.88 -1.98
C ALA A 243 -6.17 -3.60 -2.59
N ASP A 244 -6.57 -2.66 -1.74
CA ASP A 244 -7.02 -1.32 -2.17
C ASP A 244 -5.86 -0.34 -2.40
N ARG A 245 -4.63 -0.66 -1.96
CA ARG A 245 -3.45 0.21 -2.04
C ARG A 245 -2.38 -0.28 -3.00
N LEU A 246 -2.38 -1.56 -3.33
CA LEU A 246 -1.36 -2.19 -4.15
C LEU A 246 -2.01 -3.21 -5.08
N GLU A 247 -1.51 -3.31 -6.31
CA GLU A 247 -1.88 -4.36 -7.27
C GLU A 247 -0.64 -5.16 -7.67
N LEU A 248 -0.80 -6.48 -7.82
CA LEU A 248 0.27 -7.35 -8.30
C LEU A 248 0.22 -7.40 -9.83
N VAL A 249 1.35 -7.10 -10.46
CA VAL A 249 1.51 -7.12 -11.92
C VAL A 249 2.38 -8.31 -12.29
N ILE A 250 1.88 -9.20 -13.13
CA ILE A 250 2.60 -10.35 -13.67
C ILE A 250 2.63 -10.18 -15.18
N GLU A 251 3.81 -9.91 -15.72
CA GLU A 251 4.07 -9.80 -17.16
C GLU A 251 4.77 -11.09 -17.60
N THR A 252 4.29 -11.72 -18.66
CA THR A 252 4.80 -12.97 -19.25
C THR A 252 5.52 -12.69 -20.55
#